data_d325e94155ee0274f939c12bd9dbe4e2
#
_entry.id   d325e94155ee0274f939c12bd9dbe4e2
#
_cell.length_a   1.000
_cell.length_b   1.000
_cell.length_c   1.000
_cell.angle_alpha   90.00
_cell.angle_beta   90.00
_cell.angle_gamma   90.00
#
_symmetry.space_group_name_H-M   'P 1'
#
loop_
_entity.id
_entity.type
_entity.pdbx_description
1 polymer ?
#
loop_
_entity_poly.entity_id
_entity_poly.type
_entity_poly.pdbx_seq_one_letter_code
_entity_poly.pdbx_strand_id
1 'polypeptide(L)'
;MKKYFIILIAAVALMSAGKQDSAITKENGSVIVNTTTIAKDVEGYNGPVPVKIYIKKNKIEKIEMLKNQETPKYLAQVKKAMLNAWDGLTIKAAKSKKVDAVTGATFTSEALIENVKQGLDYYEKNK
;
A
#
# COMPACT_ATOMS: atom_id res chain seq x y z
N MET A 1 40.64 11.77 5.71
CA MET A 1 40.23 11.54 5.51
C MET A 1 39.40 11.53 5.59
N LYS A 2 39.28 11.54 5.41
CA LYS A 2 38.55 11.42 5.23
C LYS A 2 37.56 11.66 5.31
N LYS A 3 37.36 11.77 5.18
CA LYS A 3 36.38 11.91 5.08
C LYS A 3 35.51 12.25 4.71
N TYR A 4 35.62 12.58 4.36
CA TYR A 4 34.74 12.82 3.78
C TYR A 4 33.94 12.59 3.37
N PHE A 5 34.00 12.68 3.18
CA PHE A 5 33.21 12.27 2.59
C PHE A 5 32.27 12.31 2.71
N ILE A 6 32.49 12.55 2.77
CA ILE A 6 31.58 12.35 2.62
C ILE A 6 30.60 12.57 2.65
N ILE A 7 30.79 13.01 2.55
CA ILE A 7 29.83 13.03 2.28
C ILE A 7 28.90 12.99 2.05
N LEU A 8 29.02 13.16 1.90
CA LEU A 8 28.16 12.95 1.44
C LEU A 8 27.22 12.74 1.38
N ILE A 9 27.45 13.00 1.38
CA ILE A 9 26.59 12.63 1.13
C ILE A 9 25.62 12.74 1.26
N ALA A 10 25.83 13.04 1.29
CA ALA A 10 25.01 12.92 1.13
C ALA A 10 24.16 13.04 1.04
N ALA A 11 24.35 13.40 0.98
CA ALA A 11 23.63 13.28 0.62
C ALA A 11 22.88 13.12 0.46
N VAL A 12 22.98 13.37 0.39
CA VAL A 12 22.33 12.97 0.01
C VAL A 12 21.41 12.86 0.09
N ALA A 13 21.54 13.09 0.05
CA ALA A 13 20.80 12.80 -0.17
C ALA A 13 19.91 12.90 -0.03
N LEU A 14 19.94 13.36 -0.14
CA LEU A 14 19.16 13.25 -0.23
C LEU A 14 18.40 13.18 -0.35
N MET A 15 18.44 13.43 -0.57
CA MET A 15 17.82 13.10 -0.90
C MET A 15 17.12 13.04 -1.23
N SER A 16 17.15 13.22 -1.47
CA SER A 16 16.58 12.91 -1.99
C SER A 16 15.97 12.59 -2.15
N ALA A 17 16.29 12.99 -2.47
CA ALA A 17 15.71 12.41 -2.90
C ALA A 17 14.80 11.88 -2.57
N GLY A 18 14.84 11.69 -2.28
CA GLY A 18 14.08 10.70 -2.03
C GLY A 18 12.74 10.89 -1.77
N LYS A 19 12.25 11.52 -2.12
CA LYS A 19 10.97 11.78 -1.84
C LYS A 19 10.04 11.05 -2.67
N GLN A 20 10.23 10.97 -3.90
CA GLN A 20 9.25 10.32 -4.72
C GLN A 20 9.25 8.85 -4.53
N ASP A 21 10.28 8.33 -3.95
CA ASP A 21 10.36 6.91 -3.73
C ASP A 21 9.70 6.47 -2.47
N SER A 22 9.02 7.36 -1.81
CA SER A 22 8.34 6.99 -0.58
C SER A 22 7.21 5.98 -0.80
N ALA A 23 6.75 5.81 -2.05
CA ALA A 23 5.69 4.85 -2.33
C ALA A 23 6.18 3.40 -2.19
N ILE A 24 7.45 3.15 -2.45
CA ILE A 24 8.00 1.80 -2.29
C ILE A 24 9.21 1.87 -1.36
N THR A 25 9.18 1.07 -0.30
CA THR A 25 10.29 0.97 0.64
C THR A 25 10.61 -0.51 0.85
N LYS A 26 11.73 -0.79 1.50
CA LYS A 26 12.12 -2.15 1.81
C LYS A 26 12.43 -2.27 3.28
N GLU A 27 11.99 -3.36 3.89
CA GLU A 27 12.16 -3.57 5.31
C GLU A 27 12.18 -5.05 5.61
N ASN A 28 13.28 -5.55 6.20
CA ASN A 28 13.38 -6.95 6.61
C ASN A 28 13.09 -7.94 5.48
N GLY A 29 13.53 -7.62 4.26
CA GLY A 29 13.30 -8.51 3.13
C GLY A 29 11.97 -8.35 2.45
N SER A 30 11.11 -7.52 2.99
CA SER A 30 9.81 -7.24 2.38
C SER A 30 9.86 -5.93 1.61
N VAL A 31 9.12 -5.88 0.51
CA VAL A 31 8.89 -4.63 -0.22
C VAL A 31 7.54 -4.12 0.27
N ILE A 32 7.51 -2.85 0.65
CA ILE A 32 6.29 -2.24 1.16
C ILE A 32 5.82 -1.18 0.16
N VAL A 33 4.59 -1.34 -0.32
CA VAL A 33 3.98 -0.37 -1.23
C VAL A 33 2.97 0.43 -0.43
N ASN A 34 3.19 1.73 -0.36
CA ASN A 34 2.30 2.66 0.35
C ASN A 34 1.48 3.41 -0.68
N THR A 35 0.17 3.23 -0.68
CA THR A 35 -0.68 3.79 -1.72
C THR A 35 -1.14 5.22 -1.46
N THR A 36 -0.67 5.86 -0.39
CA THR A 36 -1.11 7.21 -0.05
C THR A 36 -1.04 8.18 -1.24
N THR A 37 0.06 8.14 -1.99
CA THR A 37 0.22 9.00 -3.16
C THR A 37 -0.28 8.34 -4.42
N ILE A 38 -0.03 7.03 -4.56
CA ILE A 38 -0.42 6.26 -5.74
C ILE A 38 -1.91 6.34 -6.01
N ALA A 39 -2.71 6.18 -4.96
CA ALA A 39 -4.15 6.10 -5.07
C ALA A 39 -4.84 7.26 -4.33
N LYS A 40 -4.20 8.43 -4.36
CA LYS A 40 -4.72 9.58 -3.61
C LYS A 40 -6.12 10.02 -4.05
N ASP A 41 -6.50 9.70 -5.27
CA ASP A 41 -7.81 10.08 -5.80
C ASP A 41 -8.88 9.02 -5.59
N VAL A 42 -8.52 7.90 -4.99
CA VAL A 42 -9.48 6.84 -4.69
C VAL A 42 -10.06 7.13 -3.31
N GLU A 43 -11.36 7.36 -3.27
CA GLU A 43 -12.01 7.72 -2.00
C GLU A 43 -13.03 6.68 -1.57
N GLY A 44 -13.09 6.45 -0.27
CA GLY A 44 -14.15 5.69 0.34
C GLY A 44 -15.34 6.61 0.60
N TYR A 45 -16.02 6.38 1.72
CA TYR A 45 -17.19 7.19 2.04
C TYR A 45 -16.78 8.59 2.52
N ASN A 46 -15.72 8.67 3.32
CA ASN A 46 -15.29 9.93 3.94
C ASN A 46 -13.91 10.42 3.47
N GLY A 47 -13.37 9.87 2.41
CA GLY A 47 -12.08 10.31 1.89
C GLY A 47 -11.17 9.16 1.53
N PRO A 48 -9.87 9.43 1.30
CA PRO A 48 -8.93 8.40 0.88
C PRO A 48 -8.78 7.29 1.91
N VAL A 49 -8.53 6.07 1.43
CA VAL A 49 -8.36 4.89 2.28
C VAL A 49 -7.04 4.23 1.90
N PRO A 50 -5.90 4.87 2.21
CA PRO A 50 -4.61 4.33 1.78
C PRO A 50 -4.22 3.07 2.53
N VAL A 51 -3.39 2.25 1.89
CA VAL A 51 -2.93 1.01 2.49
C VAL A 51 -1.43 0.85 2.31
N LYS A 52 -0.84 -0.03 3.11
CA LYS A 52 0.49 -0.55 2.89
C LYS A 52 0.35 -2.01 2.50
N ILE A 53 0.98 -2.38 1.39
CA ILE A 53 0.99 -3.75 0.92
C ILE A 53 2.39 -4.31 1.15
N TYR A 54 2.49 -5.35 1.97
CA TYR A 54 3.76 -5.98 2.29
C TYR A 54 3.96 -7.16 1.35
N ILE A 55 5.02 -7.11 0.54
CA ILE A 55 5.31 -8.12 -0.47
C ILE A 55 6.65 -8.77 -0.19
N LYS A 56 6.66 -10.11 -0.17
CA LYS A 56 7.88 -10.85 0.06
C LYS A 56 7.90 -12.04 -0.91
N LYS A 57 9.02 -12.19 -1.63
CA LYS A 57 9.16 -13.26 -2.61
C LYS A 57 8.02 -13.28 -3.62
N ASN A 58 7.62 -12.08 -4.04
CA ASN A 58 6.56 -11.88 -5.03
C ASN A 58 5.19 -12.38 -4.60
N LYS A 59 4.96 -12.45 -3.29
CA LYS A 59 3.66 -12.81 -2.72
C LYS A 59 3.26 -11.77 -1.70
N ILE A 60 1.97 -11.58 -1.53
CA ILE A 60 1.46 -10.66 -0.54
C ILE A 60 1.58 -11.28 0.83
N GLU A 61 2.32 -10.61 1.70
CA GLU A 61 2.49 -11.02 3.08
C GLU A 61 1.30 -10.59 3.91
N LYS A 62 0.94 -9.34 3.79
CA LYS A 62 -0.22 -8.76 4.48
C LYS A 62 -0.52 -7.39 3.89
N ILE A 63 -1.71 -6.89 4.19
CA ILE A 63 -2.13 -5.54 3.82
C ILE A 63 -2.57 -4.84 5.09
N GLU A 64 -2.17 -3.59 5.24
CA GLU A 64 -2.47 -2.80 6.42
C GLU A 64 -3.16 -1.52 5.98
N MET A 65 -4.32 -1.21 6.57
CA MET A 65 -5.00 0.05 6.25
C MET A 65 -4.39 1.16 7.08
N LEU A 66 -4.03 2.24 6.42
CA LEU A 66 -3.43 3.39 7.08
C LEU A 66 -4.52 4.30 7.63
N LYS A 67 -4.10 5.36 8.31
CA LYS A 67 -5.03 6.32 8.89
C LYS A 67 -5.99 6.85 7.84
N ASN A 68 -7.28 6.89 8.17
CA ASN A 68 -8.32 7.36 7.26
C ASN A 68 -9.46 7.94 8.07
N GLN A 69 -10.44 8.51 7.38
CA GLN A 69 -11.56 9.17 8.02
C GLN A 69 -12.85 8.35 7.94
N GLU A 70 -12.75 7.08 7.59
CA GLU A 70 -13.93 6.25 7.46
C GLU A 70 -14.62 6.03 8.81
N THR A 71 -15.92 5.77 8.77
CA THR A 71 -16.71 5.55 9.97
C THR A 71 -16.18 4.29 10.68
N PRO A 72 -15.77 4.38 11.95
CA PRO A 72 -15.15 3.24 12.63
C PRO A 72 -15.91 1.94 12.55
N LYS A 73 -17.23 1.99 12.65
CA LYS A 73 -18.06 0.80 12.57
C LYS A 73 -17.90 0.07 11.23
N TYR A 74 -17.97 0.84 10.15
CA TYR A 74 -17.88 0.24 8.81
C TYR A 74 -16.44 -0.14 8.49
N LEU A 75 -15.49 0.65 8.94
CA LEU A 75 -14.09 0.32 8.77
C LEU A 75 -13.75 -1.01 9.44
N ALA A 76 -14.26 -1.24 10.66
CA ALA A 76 -14.02 -2.48 11.37
C ALA A 76 -14.60 -3.67 10.62
N GLN A 77 -15.78 -3.52 10.03
CA GLN A 77 -16.42 -4.58 9.26
C GLN A 77 -15.59 -4.94 8.02
N VAL A 78 -15.07 -3.91 7.33
CA VAL A 78 -14.25 -4.12 6.15
C VAL A 78 -12.95 -4.81 6.52
N LYS A 79 -12.30 -4.38 7.59
CA LYS A 79 -11.05 -5.00 8.03
C LYS A 79 -11.27 -6.48 8.34
N LYS A 80 -12.32 -6.79 9.07
CA LYS A 80 -12.60 -8.16 9.48
C LYS A 80 -12.91 -9.05 8.29
N ALA A 81 -13.69 -8.56 7.35
CA ALA A 81 -14.19 -9.37 6.25
C ALA A 81 -13.24 -9.46 5.06
N MET A 82 -12.42 -8.43 4.83
CA MET A 82 -11.71 -8.31 3.56
C MET A 82 -10.19 -8.20 3.66
N LEU A 83 -9.67 -7.72 4.78
CA LEU A 83 -8.27 -7.31 4.80
C LEU A 83 -7.30 -8.46 4.54
N ASN A 84 -7.68 -9.68 4.88
CA ASN A 84 -6.83 -10.86 4.68
C ASN A 84 -7.09 -11.59 3.36
N ALA A 85 -7.97 -11.04 2.53
CA ALA A 85 -8.39 -11.75 1.32
C ALA A 85 -7.24 -12.02 0.34
N TRP A 86 -6.23 -11.19 0.35
CA TRP A 86 -5.11 -11.30 -0.58
C TRP A 86 -3.87 -11.97 0.02
N ASP A 87 -3.89 -12.28 1.31
CA ASP A 87 -2.71 -12.82 1.99
C ASP A 87 -2.25 -14.13 1.34
N GLY A 88 -0.95 -14.23 1.10
CA GLY A 88 -0.33 -15.42 0.54
C GLY A 88 -0.44 -15.57 -0.96
N LEU A 89 -1.16 -14.68 -1.63
CA LEU A 89 -1.30 -14.76 -3.08
C LEU A 89 -0.10 -14.15 -3.78
N THR A 90 0.24 -14.71 -4.95
CA THR A 90 1.24 -14.07 -5.81
C THR A 90 0.65 -12.75 -6.30
N ILE A 91 1.51 -11.87 -6.79
CA ILE A 91 1.04 -10.59 -7.29
C ILE A 91 0.03 -10.78 -8.41
N LYS A 92 0.31 -11.70 -9.33
CA LYS A 92 -0.59 -11.97 -10.44
C LYS A 92 -1.95 -12.49 -9.95
N ALA A 93 -1.95 -13.43 -9.03
CA ALA A 93 -3.18 -13.99 -8.49
C ALA A 93 -3.97 -12.92 -7.72
N ALA A 94 -3.26 -12.07 -6.97
CA ALA A 94 -3.91 -11.02 -6.21
C ALA A 94 -4.60 -10.00 -7.11
N LYS A 95 -3.99 -9.67 -8.24
CA LYS A 95 -4.57 -8.72 -9.18
C LYS A 95 -5.85 -9.26 -9.82
N SER A 96 -5.97 -10.57 -9.92
CA SER A 96 -7.14 -11.22 -10.51
C SER A 96 -8.18 -11.62 -9.47
N LYS A 97 -7.85 -11.50 -8.20
CA LYS A 97 -8.74 -11.96 -7.13
C LYS A 97 -9.99 -11.10 -7.07
N LYS A 98 -11.13 -11.77 -7.10
CA LYS A 98 -12.40 -11.11 -6.90
C LYS A 98 -12.69 -11.07 -5.41
N VAL A 99 -12.85 -9.87 -4.87
CA VAL A 99 -13.14 -9.69 -3.45
C VAL A 99 -14.46 -8.94 -3.35
N ASP A 100 -15.41 -9.51 -2.62
CA ASP A 100 -16.73 -8.91 -2.51
C ASP A 100 -16.75 -7.79 -1.49
N ALA A 101 -17.44 -6.71 -1.83
CA ALA A 101 -17.62 -5.59 -0.91
C ALA A 101 -18.52 -6.03 0.25
N VAL A 102 -18.29 -5.42 1.42
CA VAL A 102 -19.11 -5.68 2.59
C VAL A 102 -20.43 -4.94 2.45
N THR A 103 -21.55 -5.66 2.61
CA THR A 103 -22.87 -5.05 2.55
C THR A 103 -22.97 -3.94 3.59
N GLY A 104 -23.39 -2.76 3.17
CA GLY A 104 -23.51 -1.61 4.06
C GLY A 104 -22.24 -0.79 4.19
N ALA A 105 -21.11 -1.28 3.63
CA ALA A 105 -19.85 -0.56 3.65
C ALA A 105 -19.24 -0.55 2.26
N THR A 106 -20.05 -0.35 1.24
CA THR A 106 -19.65 -0.47 -0.15
C THR A 106 -18.54 0.48 -0.56
N PHE A 107 -18.66 1.76 -0.20
CA PHE A 107 -17.66 2.74 -0.62
C PHE A 107 -16.29 2.46 0.00
N THR A 108 -16.25 2.14 1.29
CA THR A 108 -15.01 1.80 1.96
C THR A 108 -14.41 0.53 1.38
N SER A 109 -15.25 -0.47 1.10
CA SER A 109 -14.82 -1.74 0.53
C SER A 109 -14.21 -1.54 -0.86
N GLU A 110 -14.89 -0.79 -1.70
CA GLU A 110 -14.40 -0.57 -3.07
C GLU A 110 -13.13 0.26 -3.08
N ALA A 111 -13.01 1.20 -2.15
CA ALA A 111 -11.79 1.98 -2.04
C ALA A 111 -10.60 1.10 -1.63
N LEU A 112 -10.83 0.14 -0.72
CA LEU A 112 -9.79 -0.81 -0.35
C LEU A 112 -9.36 -1.65 -1.55
N ILE A 113 -10.33 -2.19 -2.28
CA ILE A 113 -10.04 -3.01 -3.47
C ILE A 113 -9.24 -2.22 -4.49
N GLU A 114 -9.65 -0.99 -4.76
CA GLU A 114 -8.98 -0.17 -5.75
C GLU A 114 -7.57 0.24 -5.31
N ASN A 115 -7.39 0.51 -4.02
CA ASN A 115 -6.07 0.81 -3.48
C ASN A 115 -5.13 -0.37 -3.67
N VAL A 116 -5.61 -1.57 -3.36
CA VAL A 116 -4.79 -2.78 -3.53
C VAL A 116 -4.42 -2.95 -5.00
N LYS A 117 -5.41 -2.80 -5.89
CA LYS A 117 -5.18 -2.96 -7.31
C LYS A 117 -4.13 -1.97 -7.84
N GLN A 118 -4.30 -0.69 -7.51
CA GLN A 118 -3.37 0.33 -7.97
C GLN A 118 -1.98 0.16 -7.37
N GLY A 119 -1.93 -0.25 -6.11
CA GLY A 119 -0.65 -0.52 -5.45
C GLY A 119 0.11 -1.67 -6.11
N LEU A 120 -0.59 -2.74 -6.46
CA LEU A 120 0.04 -3.89 -7.12
C LEU A 120 0.48 -3.54 -8.55
N ASP A 121 -0.31 -2.74 -9.26
CA ASP A 121 0.08 -2.27 -10.58
C ASP A 121 1.35 -1.42 -10.49
N TYR A 122 1.39 -0.53 -9.52
CA TYR A 122 2.56 0.31 -9.32
C TYR A 122 3.80 -0.52 -8.98
N TYR A 123 3.63 -1.53 -8.14
CA TYR A 123 4.72 -2.43 -7.80
C TYR A 123 5.29 -3.11 -9.04
N GLU A 124 4.41 -3.63 -9.90
CA GLU A 124 4.87 -4.33 -11.10
C GLU A 124 5.62 -3.41 -12.07
N LYS A 125 5.21 -2.17 -12.16
CA LYS A 125 5.86 -1.22 -13.04
C LYS A 125 7.18 -0.70 -12.51
N ASN A 126 7.42 -0.85 -11.22
CA ASN A 126 8.58 -0.24 -10.57
C ASN A 126 9.48 -1.23 -9.82
N LYS A 127 9.26 -2.49 -9.97
CA LYS A 127 10.10 -3.49 -9.32
C LYS A 127 11.39 -3.76 -10.08
#